data_b7043768cf4dabeea152b7ede92fa7f2
#
_entry.id   b7043768cf4dabeea152b7ede92fa7f2
#
_cell.length_a   1.000
_cell.length_b   1.000
_cell.length_c   1.000
_cell.angle_alpha   90.00
_cell.angle_beta   90.00
_cell.angle_gamma   90.00
#
_symmetry.space_group_name_H-M   'P 1'
#
loop_
_entity.id
_entity.type
_entity.pdbx_description
1 polymer ?
#
loop_
_entity_poly.entity_id
_entity_poly.type
_entity_poly.pdbx_seq_one_letter_code
_entity_poly.pdbx_strand_id
1 'polypeptide(L)'
;MKNKTLLFALILTFSSCGIFISVTDTGSTVNQVKVETSKDGVTKFLGKYEITVFNLPEVGEMNLSMNVFNNGDELKTEFLEGSEDTGFEILKTEIEEDILYIDIYVESYGVNVNFEIYVDGNTVTGYLADMFELEGTITY
;
A
#
# COMPACT_ATOMS: atom_id res chain seq x y z
N MET A 1 -4.52 33.50 -63.91
CA MET A 1 -5.91 33.14 -63.60
C MET A 1 -5.99 32.76 -62.11
N LYS A 2 -6.49 33.69 -61.31
CA LYS A 2 -7.77 33.60 -60.57
C LYS A 2 -7.83 32.33 -59.68
N ASN A 3 -7.99 32.31 -58.39
CA ASN A 3 -8.76 33.16 -57.49
C ASN A 3 -8.39 32.80 -56.05
N LYS A 4 -8.31 33.78 -55.20
CA LYS A 4 -9.21 34.13 -54.08
C LYS A 4 -9.07 33.24 -52.83
N THR A 5 -8.42 33.80 -51.85
CA THR A 5 -9.05 34.44 -50.68
C THR A 5 -10.06 33.56 -49.94
N LEU A 6 -9.78 33.12 -48.74
CA LEU A 6 -10.62 33.46 -47.61
C LEU A 6 -9.86 33.37 -46.29
N LEU A 7 -9.71 34.49 -45.72
CA LEU A 7 -9.34 34.85 -44.38
C LEU A 7 -10.45 34.40 -43.43
N PHE A 8 -10.16 33.61 -42.42
CA PHE A 8 -11.01 33.55 -41.26
C PHE A 8 -10.13 33.52 -40.00
N ALA A 9 -9.91 34.74 -39.54
CA ALA A 9 -9.44 34.96 -38.18
C ALA A 9 -10.62 34.73 -37.22
N LEU A 10 -10.57 33.71 -36.43
CA LEU A 10 -11.48 33.56 -35.29
C LEU A 10 -10.68 33.70 -34.02
N ILE A 11 -10.62 34.95 -33.55
CA ILE A 11 -10.14 35.28 -32.20
C ILE A 11 -11.25 34.92 -31.23
N LEU A 12 -11.09 33.85 -30.51
CA LEU A 12 -11.90 33.55 -29.35
C LEU A 12 -11.13 33.91 -28.07
N THR A 13 -11.34 35.15 -27.66
CA THR A 13 -11.00 35.59 -26.32
C THR A 13 -11.95 34.94 -25.32
N PHE A 14 -11.52 33.90 -24.61
CA PHE A 14 -12.23 33.46 -23.44
C PHE A 14 -11.82 34.31 -22.24
N SER A 15 -12.64 35.27 -21.98
CA SER A 15 -12.66 36.02 -20.73
C SER A 15 -13.05 35.05 -19.62
N SER A 16 -12.11 34.74 -18.77
CA SER A 16 -12.34 33.98 -17.55
C SER A 16 -13.08 34.84 -16.55
N CYS A 17 -14.39 34.70 -16.53
CA CYS A 17 -15.20 35.25 -15.45
C CYS A 17 -15.38 34.19 -14.39
N GLY A 18 -14.72 34.36 -13.27
CA GLY A 18 -14.92 33.54 -12.09
C GLY A 18 -16.34 33.66 -11.59
N ILE A 19 -17.08 32.58 -11.67
CA ILE A 19 -18.39 32.50 -11.01
C ILE A 19 -18.19 31.65 -9.75
N PHE A 20 -18.18 32.30 -8.62
CA PHE A 20 -18.43 31.66 -7.35
C PHE A 20 -19.91 31.27 -7.32
N ILE A 21 -20.21 30.02 -7.54
CA ILE A 21 -21.55 29.48 -7.28
C ILE A 21 -21.47 28.76 -5.94
N SER A 22 -22.02 29.42 -4.93
CA SER A 22 -22.45 28.76 -3.71
C SER A 22 -23.64 27.89 -4.08
N VAL A 23 -23.45 26.61 -4.22
CA VAL A 23 -24.56 25.66 -4.29
C VAL A 23 -24.65 24.96 -2.94
N THR A 24 -25.57 25.47 -2.13
CA THR A 24 -26.26 24.65 -1.15
C THR A 24 -27.28 23.85 -1.94
N ASP A 25 -27.10 22.55 -2.10
CA ASP A 25 -28.17 21.59 -1.83
C ASP A 25 -27.79 20.16 -2.26
N THR A 26 -28.03 19.26 -1.37
CA THR A 26 -28.54 17.89 -1.42
C THR A 26 -28.40 17.16 -2.76
N GLY A 27 -27.36 16.30 -2.85
CA GLY A 27 -27.27 15.31 -3.93
C GLY A 27 -26.02 14.48 -3.78
N SER A 28 -26.18 13.21 -3.50
CA SER A 28 -25.19 12.15 -3.33
C SER A 28 -23.98 12.30 -4.26
N THR A 29 -22.98 13.00 -3.79
CA THR A 29 -21.65 12.94 -4.38
C THR A 29 -20.93 11.82 -3.63
N VAL A 30 -20.66 10.74 -4.33
CA VAL A 30 -19.68 9.76 -3.89
C VAL A 30 -18.35 10.51 -3.86
N ASN A 31 -18.04 11.10 -2.72
CA ASN A 31 -16.71 11.55 -2.43
C ASN A 31 -15.85 10.27 -2.41
N GLN A 32 -15.04 10.09 -3.42
CA GLN A 32 -13.84 9.30 -3.27
C GLN A 32 -13.02 10.04 -2.20
N VAL A 33 -13.19 9.60 -0.97
CA VAL A 33 -12.30 9.96 0.11
C VAL A 33 -10.98 9.32 -0.26
N LYS A 34 -10.09 10.11 -0.86
CA LYS A 34 -8.68 9.80 -0.86
C LYS A 34 -8.30 9.78 0.61
N VAL A 35 -8.23 8.59 1.19
CA VAL A 35 -7.72 8.41 2.53
C VAL A 35 -6.24 8.80 2.46
N GLU A 36 -5.97 10.06 2.80
CA GLU A 36 -4.61 10.45 3.12
C GLU A 36 -4.28 9.73 4.42
N THR A 37 -3.56 8.62 4.31
CA THR A 37 -2.97 7.93 5.46
C THR A 37 -2.15 8.98 6.20
N SER A 38 -2.63 9.41 7.34
CA SER A 38 -1.95 10.43 8.14
C SER A 38 -0.57 9.88 8.49
N LYS A 39 0.45 10.74 8.50
CA LYS A 39 1.84 10.32 8.84
C LYS A 39 1.92 9.55 10.17
N ASP A 40 1.00 9.82 11.09
CA ASP A 40 0.90 9.12 12.37
C ASP A 40 0.44 7.66 12.22
N GLY A 41 -0.37 7.35 11.21
CA GLY A 41 -0.82 5.98 10.94
C GLY A 41 0.30 5.08 10.37
N VAL A 42 1.25 5.65 9.65
CA VAL A 42 2.37 4.90 9.05
C VAL A 42 3.41 4.51 10.12
N THR A 43 3.67 5.40 11.07
CA THR A 43 4.77 5.21 12.04
C THR A 43 4.62 3.98 12.91
N LYS A 44 3.40 3.54 13.21
CA LYS A 44 3.17 2.34 14.01
C LYS A 44 3.59 1.04 13.31
N PHE A 45 3.79 1.08 11.99
CA PHE A 45 4.24 -0.07 11.22
C PHE A 45 5.74 -0.09 10.95
N LEU A 46 6.47 0.99 11.29
CA LEU A 46 7.91 1.07 11.05
C LEU A 46 8.66 0.41 12.21
N GLY A 47 9.47 -0.58 11.91
CA GLY A 47 10.28 -1.25 12.92
C GLY A 47 10.67 -2.67 12.53
N LYS A 48 11.32 -3.32 13.48
CA LYS A 48 11.75 -4.71 13.34
C LYS A 48 10.65 -5.65 13.84
N TYR A 49 10.25 -6.57 12.98
CA TYR A 49 9.25 -7.61 13.24
C TYR A 49 9.92 -8.94 13.51
N GLU A 50 9.42 -9.64 14.50
CA GLU A 50 9.70 -11.06 14.74
C GLU A 50 8.36 -11.78 14.79
N ILE A 51 8.06 -12.56 13.76
CA ILE A 51 6.78 -13.22 13.58
C ILE A 51 6.95 -14.73 13.39
N THR A 52 5.95 -15.46 13.80
CA THR A 52 5.80 -16.90 13.54
C THR A 52 4.54 -17.11 12.71
N VAL A 53 4.65 -17.79 11.59
CA VAL A 53 3.53 -18.23 10.75
C VAL A 53 3.23 -19.68 11.08
N PHE A 54 1.97 -20.00 11.35
CA PHE A 54 1.54 -21.31 11.82
C PHE A 54 0.86 -22.14 10.73
N ASN A 55 0.83 -23.44 10.94
CA ASN A 55 0.08 -24.40 10.11
C ASN A 55 0.49 -24.42 8.63
N LEU A 56 1.72 -24.07 8.33
CA LEU A 56 2.24 -24.16 6.97
C LEU A 56 2.33 -25.62 6.51
N PRO A 57 1.96 -25.92 5.24
CA PRO A 57 2.17 -27.25 4.68
C PRO A 57 3.64 -27.65 4.76
N GLU A 58 3.91 -28.90 5.09
CA GLU A 58 5.24 -29.54 5.12
C GLU A 58 6.17 -29.07 6.27
N VAL A 59 6.15 -27.81 6.68
CA VAL A 59 7.06 -27.25 7.70
C VAL A 59 6.39 -27.01 9.06
N GLY A 60 5.06 -26.84 9.08
CA GLY A 60 4.29 -26.57 10.30
C GLY A 60 4.36 -25.12 10.75
N GLU A 61 5.50 -24.68 11.25
CA GLU A 61 5.73 -23.30 11.71
C GLU A 61 6.96 -22.71 11.02
N MET A 62 6.94 -21.40 10.78
CA MET A 62 8.06 -20.67 10.20
C MET A 62 8.29 -19.36 10.95
N ASN A 63 9.54 -19.14 11.38
CA ASN A 63 9.94 -17.91 12.04
C ASN A 63 10.56 -16.95 11.05
N LEU A 64 10.11 -15.72 11.07
CA LEU A 64 10.54 -14.64 10.16
C LEU A 64 10.98 -13.43 10.97
N SER A 65 12.13 -12.88 10.60
CA SER A 65 12.56 -11.56 11.06
C SER A 65 12.61 -10.62 9.87
N MET A 66 11.92 -9.50 9.98
CA MET A 66 11.91 -8.50 8.91
C MET A 66 11.93 -7.08 9.48
N ASN A 67 12.33 -6.13 8.66
CA ASN A 67 12.34 -4.72 8.98
C ASN A 67 11.48 -3.96 7.98
N VAL A 68 10.57 -3.13 8.50
CA VAL A 68 9.74 -2.24 7.70
C VAL A 68 10.20 -0.81 7.94
N PHE A 69 10.52 -0.10 6.87
CA PHE A 69 11.10 1.25 6.95
C PHE A 69 10.68 2.13 5.78
N ASN A 70 10.82 3.44 5.97
CA ASN A 70 10.64 4.39 4.88
C ASN A 70 11.94 4.56 4.10
N ASN A 71 11.85 4.46 2.78
CA ASN A 71 12.92 4.80 1.86
C ASN A 71 12.46 5.96 0.96
N GLY A 72 12.64 7.18 1.45
CA GLY A 72 12.06 8.37 0.82
C GLY A 72 10.55 8.41 1.02
N ASP A 73 9.80 8.41 -0.08
CA ASP A 73 8.33 8.41 -0.06
C ASP A 73 7.71 7.00 -0.17
N GLU A 74 8.55 5.97 -0.24
CA GLU A 74 8.11 4.57 -0.37
C GLU A 74 8.31 3.80 0.93
N LEU A 75 7.34 2.97 1.27
CA LEU A 75 7.46 1.98 2.33
C LEU A 75 8.16 0.74 1.77
N LYS A 76 9.12 0.22 2.51
CA LYS A 76 9.91 -0.95 2.13
C LYS A 76 9.96 -1.96 3.27
N THR A 77 10.07 -3.20 2.88
CA THR A 77 10.34 -4.32 3.79
C THR A 77 11.60 -5.05 3.34
N GLU A 78 12.37 -5.53 4.29
CA GLU A 78 13.51 -6.42 4.05
C GLU A 78 13.50 -7.56 5.07
N PHE A 79 13.86 -8.78 4.65
CA PHE A 79 14.11 -9.88 5.57
C PHE A 79 15.49 -9.70 6.22
N LEU A 80 15.55 -9.96 7.52
CA LEU A 80 16.78 -9.85 8.29
C LEU A 80 17.51 -11.19 8.35
N GLU A 81 18.82 -11.12 8.62
CA GLU A 81 19.63 -12.32 8.89
C GLU A 81 19.04 -13.11 10.08
N GLY A 82 18.90 -14.41 9.90
CA GLY A 82 18.24 -15.29 10.87
C GLY A 82 16.78 -15.62 10.53
N SER A 83 16.17 -14.96 9.54
CA SER A 83 15.06 -15.54 8.82
C SER A 83 15.55 -16.83 8.16
N GLU A 84 14.81 -17.91 8.29
CA GLU A 84 15.09 -19.10 7.50
C GLU A 84 15.12 -18.70 6.02
N ASP A 85 15.90 -19.39 5.21
CA ASP A 85 15.91 -19.17 3.74
C ASP A 85 14.52 -19.56 3.21
N THR A 86 13.66 -18.57 3.17
CA THR A 86 12.24 -18.77 2.90
C THR A 86 11.93 -18.95 1.42
N GLY A 87 12.87 -18.58 0.55
CA GLY A 87 12.60 -18.46 -0.90
C GLY A 87 11.50 -17.41 -1.20
N PHE A 88 11.37 -16.39 -0.32
CA PHE A 88 10.44 -15.30 -0.52
C PHE A 88 11.12 -14.09 -1.13
N GLU A 89 10.55 -13.57 -2.20
CA GLU A 89 10.94 -12.30 -2.79
C GLU A 89 9.87 -11.25 -2.46
N ILE A 90 10.26 -10.12 -1.86
CA ILE A 90 9.35 -9.03 -1.54
C ILE A 90 9.08 -8.22 -2.80
N LEU A 91 7.82 -8.13 -3.20
CA LEU A 91 7.37 -7.41 -4.38
C LEU A 91 6.92 -6.00 -4.06
N LYS A 92 6.15 -5.82 -2.97
CA LYS A 92 5.54 -4.55 -2.59
C LYS A 92 5.28 -4.50 -1.09
N THR A 93 5.31 -3.29 -0.54
CA THR A 93 4.89 -3.00 0.83
C THR A 93 3.99 -1.78 0.82
N GLU A 94 2.81 -1.89 1.40
CA GLU A 94 1.85 -0.78 1.48
C GLU A 94 1.00 -0.86 2.73
N ILE A 95 0.37 0.25 3.09
CA ILE A 95 -0.59 0.34 4.19
C ILE A 95 -1.91 0.80 3.62
N GLU A 96 -2.95 0.01 3.83
CA GLU A 96 -4.33 0.34 3.49
C GLU A 96 -5.22 0.11 4.70
N GLU A 97 -6.11 1.05 4.99
CA GLU A 97 -7.11 0.93 6.07
C GLU A 97 -6.54 0.49 7.43
N ASP A 98 -5.31 0.95 7.76
CA ASP A 98 -4.64 0.61 9.02
C ASP A 98 -4.12 -0.83 9.12
N ILE A 99 -3.90 -1.46 7.98
CA ILE A 99 -3.34 -2.79 7.79
C ILE A 99 -2.08 -2.68 6.94
N LEU A 100 -1.02 -3.37 7.34
CA LEU A 100 0.20 -3.48 6.55
C LEU A 100 0.11 -4.70 5.64
N TYR A 101 0.20 -4.47 4.33
CA TYR A 101 0.28 -5.50 3.30
C TYR A 101 1.69 -5.62 2.77
N ILE A 102 2.20 -6.83 2.71
CA ILE A 102 3.51 -7.14 2.11
C ILE A 102 3.29 -8.23 1.07
N ASP A 103 3.34 -7.84 -0.19
CA ASP A 103 3.24 -8.78 -1.30
C ASP A 103 4.58 -9.49 -1.50
N ILE A 104 4.55 -10.79 -1.60
CA ILE A 104 5.71 -11.64 -1.82
C ILE A 104 5.49 -12.63 -2.95
N TYR A 105 6.57 -13.00 -3.61
CA TYR A 105 6.62 -14.16 -4.49
C TYR A 105 7.26 -15.32 -3.75
N VAL A 106 6.63 -16.49 -3.80
CA VAL A 106 7.12 -17.72 -3.17
C VAL A 106 7.71 -18.60 -4.24
N GLU A 107 9.04 -18.64 -4.34
CA GLU A 107 9.76 -19.33 -5.41
C GLU A 107 9.43 -20.83 -5.49
N SER A 108 9.35 -21.51 -4.35
CA SER A 108 9.08 -22.95 -4.27
C SER A 108 7.74 -23.38 -4.86
N TYR A 109 6.76 -22.48 -4.82
CA TYR A 109 5.41 -22.73 -5.34
C TYR A 109 5.08 -21.95 -6.61
N GLY A 110 5.89 -20.96 -6.98
CA GLY A 110 5.67 -20.12 -8.16
C GLY A 110 4.43 -19.24 -8.06
N VAL A 111 4.06 -18.78 -6.86
CA VAL A 111 2.85 -18.00 -6.60
C VAL A 111 3.15 -16.69 -5.88
N ASN A 112 2.31 -15.70 -6.14
CA ASN A 112 2.27 -14.47 -5.37
C ASN A 112 1.24 -14.61 -4.26
N VAL A 113 1.63 -14.23 -3.06
CA VAL A 113 0.76 -14.16 -1.89
C VAL A 113 1.09 -12.90 -1.09
N ASN A 114 0.30 -12.55 -0.10
CA ASN A 114 0.55 -11.40 0.76
C ASN A 114 0.57 -11.79 2.23
N PHE A 115 1.30 -11.02 3.00
CA PHE A 115 1.09 -10.89 4.44
C PHE A 115 0.08 -9.78 4.67
N GLU A 116 -0.88 -10.04 5.52
CA GLU A 116 -1.81 -9.08 6.09
C GLU A 116 -1.50 -8.94 7.58
N ILE A 117 -1.03 -7.77 8.00
CA ILE A 117 -0.43 -7.56 9.32
C ILE A 117 -1.17 -6.45 10.07
N TYR A 118 -1.62 -6.78 11.27
CA TYR A 118 -2.22 -5.88 12.23
C TYR A 118 -1.25 -5.60 13.36
N VAL A 119 -1.12 -4.34 13.77
CA VAL A 119 -0.24 -3.91 14.87
C VAL A 119 -1.07 -3.21 15.94
N ASP A 120 -1.00 -3.76 17.16
CA ASP A 120 -1.57 -3.17 18.35
C ASP A 120 -0.50 -3.06 19.45
N GLY A 121 0.01 -1.83 19.65
CA GLY A 121 1.19 -1.60 20.49
C GLY A 121 2.39 -2.34 19.91
N ASN A 122 2.95 -3.28 20.69
CA ASN A 122 4.06 -4.13 20.24
C ASN A 122 3.61 -5.51 19.77
N THR A 123 2.32 -5.80 19.81
CA THR A 123 1.76 -7.08 19.37
C THR A 123 1.46 -7.05 17.89
N VAL A 124 1.84 -8.09 17.21
CA VAL A 124 1.61 -8.30 15.78
C VAL A 124 0.76 -9.55 15.61
N THR A 125 -0.31 -9.44 14.82
CA THR A 125 -1.15 -10.56 14.40
C THR A 125 -1.45 -10.42 12.91
N GLY A 126 -1.95 -11.48 12.29
CA GLY A 126 -2.35 -11.40 10.90
C GLY A 126 -2.41 -12.74 10.19
N TYR A 127 -2.26 -12.69 8.87
CA TYR A 127 -2.37 -13.86 8.02
C TYR A 127 -1.32 -13.82 6.90
N LEU A 128 -0.89 -14.99 6.46
CA LEU A 128 -0.20 -15.19 5.19
C LEU A 128 -1.16 -15.88 4.23
N ALA A 129 -1.34 -15.31 3.03
CA ALA A 129 -2.23 -15.82 1.98
C ALA A 129 -3.68 -16.05 2.46
N ASP A 130 -4.19 -15.21 3.36
CA ASP A 130 -5.54 -15.29 3.97
C ASP A 130 -5.87 -16.62 4.68
N MET A 131 -4.89 -17.49 4.87
CA MET A 131 -5.10 -18.86 5.38
C MET A 131 -4.24 -19.21 6.60
N PHE A 132 -3.01 -18.75 6.65
CA PHE A 132 -2.06 -19.13 7.67
C PHE A 132 -1.93 -18.03 8.70
N GLU A 133 -2.37 -18.27 9.91
CA GLU A 133 -2.27 -17.31 11.02
C GLU A 133 -0.81 -16.97 11.31
N LEU A 134 -0.58 -15.73 11.65
CA LEU A 134 0.71 -15.27 12.14
C LEU A 134 0.56 -14.47 13.43
N GLU A 135 1.53 -14.62 14.29
CA GLU A 135 1.67 -13.85 15.53
C GLU A 135 3.12 -13.42 15.73
N GLY A 136 3.31 -12.33 16.44
CA GLY A 136 4.65 -11.86 16.73
C GLY A 136 4.72 -10.55 17.47
N THR A 137 5.86 -9.89 17.34
CA THR A 137 6.13 -8.59 17.96
C THR A 137 6.81 -7.64 17.01
N ILE A 138 6.59 -6.35 17.25
CA ILE A 138 7.32 -5.26 16.61
C ILE A 138 8.16 -4.52 17.66
N THR A 139 9.39 -4.16 17.27
CA THR A 139 10.29 -3.31 18.05
C THR A 139 10.61 -2.08 17.22
N TYR A 140 10.42 -0.90 17.83
CA TYR A 140 10.62 0.42 17.22
C TYR A 140 12.06 0.93 17.37
#